data_ac069aa7b3cdc28ddb739b33f519db23
#
_entry.id   ac069aa7b3cdc28ddb739b33f519db23
#
_cell.length_a   1.000
_cell.length_b   1.000
_cell.length_c   1.000
_cell.angle_alpha   90.00
_cell.angle_beta   90.00
_cell.angle_gamma   90.00
#
_symmetry.space_group_name_H-M   'P 1'
#
loop_
_entity.id
_entity.type
_entity.pdbx_description
1 polymer ?
#
loop_
_entity_poly.entity_id
_entity_poly.type
_entity_poly.pdbx_seq_one_letter_code
_entity_poly.pdbx_strand_id
1 'polypeptide(L)'
;MFFALTEYCDPGGAAMPGNHDKLKLYGFNNLTKALSFNIYDICYAKGAREQKDYIAYIDEQYNSDRLTKILCNVTEAIGAHVLNISKQDYDPQGASVNILITEEYLAAQNIDPSCNRGKIGGDDAEPEEGSGSGGNISGDSDKARDGGNTSGGSDKTRGGGAHLHLDKSHVTVHTFPESHPGNPISTFRVDIDVSTCGAISPLNALDYLIGSFDSDIITIDYRVRGFTRDVEGIKFYIDHDITSIQDYIDDKTLTRYDAIDVNVYQSNIFHTKMLIKEIELQNYLFNRDVYELPPKERLNITGSLRKEMIEIFSGANVYK
;
A
#
# COMPACT_ATOMS: atom_id res chain seq x y z
N MET A 1 43.33 -15.69 -6.68
CA MET A 1 43.73 -15.06 -5.43
C MET A 1 42.48 -15.03 -4.55
N PHE A 2 42.30 -16.10 -3.76
CA PHE A 2 41.13 -16.28 -2.90
C PHE A 2 41.42 -15.57 -1.58
N PHE A 3 40.57 -14.57 -1.25
CA PHE A 3 40.55 -14.00 0.08
C PHE A 3 39.70 -14.92 0.96
N ALA A 4 40.31 -15.51 1.94
CA ALA A 4 39.67 -16.21 3.01
C ALA A 4 38.89 -15.20 3.86
N LEU A 5 37.58 -15.34 3.90
CA LEU A 5 36.72 -14.69 4.88
C LEU A 5 36.94 -15.41 6.21
N THR A 6 37.70 -14.79 7.08
CA THR A 6 37.79 -15.15 8.49
C THR A 6 36.43 -14.92 9.14
N GLU A 7 35.90 -15.97 9.77
CA GLU A 7 34.77 -15.95 10.66
C GLU A 7 34.93 -14.85 11.71
N TYR A 8 34.12 -13.80 11.57
CA TYR A 8 33.94 -12.81 12.63
C TYR A 8 32.79 -13.31 13.49
N CYS A 9 33.11 -14.02 14.57
CA CYS A 9 32.16 -14.27 15.65
C CYS A 9 31.82 -12.94 16.31
N ASP A 10 30.60 -12.52 16.14
CA ASP A 10 30.00 -11.38 16.84
C ASP A 10 29.74 -11.79 18.32
N PRO A 11 30.37 -11.15 19.31
CA PRO A 11 30.01 -11.38 20.69
C PRO A 11 28.83 -10.48 21.07
N GLY A 12 27.63 -11.04 21.04
CA GLY A 12 26.50 -10.50 21.77
C GLY A 12 25.66 -9.52 20.96
N GLY A 13 24.72 -10.05 20.19
CA GLY A 13 23.52 -9.32 19.80
C GLY A 13 22.79 -8.80 21.02
N ALA A 14 22.98 -7.54 21.34
CA ALA A 14 22.12 -6.86 22.28
C ALA A 14 20.73 -6.80 21.62
N ALA A 15 19.79 -7.59 22.14
CA ALA A 15 18.37 -7.42 21.86
C ALA A 15 18.04 -5.95 22.05
N MET A 16 17.55 -5.30 21.01
CA MET A 16 17.08 -3.93 21.08
C MET A 16 16.07 -3.82 22.23
N PRO A 17 16.27 -2.95 23.24
CA PRO A 17 15.27 -2.74 24.28
C PRO A 17 14.04 -2.15 23.56
N GLY A 18 12.88 -2.77 23.75
CA GLY A 18 11.59 -2.34 23.22
C GLY A 18 11.12 -0.98 23.77
N ASN A 19 11.86 0.05 23.44
CA ASN A 19 11.51 1.43 23.71
C ASN A 19 12.02 2.26 22.52
N HIS A 20 11.24 2.28 21.42
CA HIS A 20 11.51 3.11 20.24
C HIS A 20 11.36 4.63 20.53
N ASP A 21 11.09 5.01 21.76
CA ASP A 21 11.11 6.40 22.20
C ASP A 21 12.54 6.93 22.23
N LYS A 22 12.96 7.60 21.15
CA LYS A 22 14.12 8.49 21.06
C LYS A 22 15.40 7.98 20.40
N LEU A 23 15.30 7.19 19.34
CA LEU A 23 16.44 7.12 18.42
C LEU A 23 16.52 8.47 17.68
N LYS A 24 17.32 9.41 18.16
CA LYS A 24 17.61 10.64 17.41
C LYS A 24 18.53 10.30 16.25
N LEU A 25 17.95 10.17 15.07
CA LEU A 25 18.69 9.94 13.85
C LEU A 25 19.46 11.21 13.45
N TYR A 26 20.71 11.03 12.99
CA TYR A 26 21.52 12.13 12.51
C TYR A 26 21.21 12.41 11.03
N GLY A 27 20.61 13.56 10.78
CA GLY A 27 20.50 14.17 9.46
C GLY A 27 20.06 13.21 8.33
N PHE A 28 20.78 13.23 7.23
CA PHE A 28 20.56 12.35 6.09
C PHE A 28 20.94 10.90 6.41
N ASN A 29 20.01 9.97 6.34
CA ASN A 29 20.31 8.56 6.39
C ASN A 29 20.26 7.95 4.99
N ASN A 30 20.92 6.81 4.77
CA ASN A 30 20.90 6.07 3.51
C ASN A 30 20.08 4.75 3.62
N LEU A 31 19.32 4.60 4.69
CA LEU A 31 18.40 3.50 4.87
C LEU A 31 17.20 3.66 3.93
N THR A 32 16.84 2.61 3.23
CA THR A 32 15.59 2.54 2.45
C THR A 32 14.97 1.16 2.66
N LYS A 33 13.71 1.16 3.04
CA LYS A 33 12.87 -0.03 3.16
C LYS A 33 11.76 0.08 2.13
N ALA A 34 11.65 -0.91 1.27
CA ALA A 34 10.65 -0.95 0.21
C ALA A 34 9.83 -2.22 0.32
N LEU A 35 8.53 -2.07 0.46
CA LEU A 35 7.53 -3.12 0.41
C LEU A 35 6.73 -2.96 -0.87
N SER A 36 6.70 -3.99 -1.72
CA SER A 36 5.78 -4.11 -2.85
C SER A 36 4.78 -5.20 -2.54
N PHE A 37 3.50 -4.89 -2.67
CA PHE A 37 2.39 -5.74 -2.27
C PHE A 37 1.40 -5.86 -3.42
N ASN A 38 1.34 -7.04 -4.05
CA ASN A 38 0.49 -7.29 -5.20
C ASN A 38 -0.60 -8.29 -4.81
N ILE A 39 -1.84 -7.96 -5.15
CA ILE A 39 -3.02 -8.74 -4.86
C ILE A 39 -3.73 -9.08 -6.17
N TYR A 40 -4.28 -10.28 -6.24
CA TYR A 40 -5.22 -10.69 -7.28
C TYR A 40 -6.48 -11.22 -6.63
N ASP A 41 -7.61 -10.69 -7.08
CA ASP A 41 -8.96 -11.20 -6.85
C ASP A 41 -9.53 -11.68 -8.19
N ILE A 42 -10.19 -12.83 -8.18
CA ILE A 42 -10.65 -13.52 -9.38
C ILE A 42 -12.17 -13.69 -9.31
N CYS A 43 -12.84 -13.40 -10.40
CA CYS A 43 -14.30 -13.49 -10.50
C CYS A 43 -14.74 -14.23 -11.75
N TYR A 44 -15.76 -15.07 -11.62
CA TYR A 44 -16.42 -15.71 -12.76
C TYR A 44 -17.60 -14.84 -13.22
N ALA A 45 -17.45 -14.23 -14.42
CA ALA A 45 -18.45 -13.41 -15.08
C ALA A 45 -18.70 -13.97 -16.49
N LYS A 46 -19.86 -14.62 -16.70
CA LYS A 46 -20.15 -15.32 -17.95
C LYS A 46 -20.67 -14.37 -19.02
N GLY A 47 -19.78 -14.08 -19.99
CA GLY A 47 -20.13 -13.29 -21.18
C GLY A 47 -19.90 -11.79 -21.00
N ALA A 48 -19.83 -11.11 -22.14
CA ALA A 48 -19.37 -9.73 -22.25
C ALA A 48 -20.15 -8.71 -21.39
N ARG A 49 -21.45 -8.94 -21.18
CA ARG A 49 -22.28 -8.06 -20.37
C ARG A 49 -21.91 -8.17 -18.88
N GLU A 50 -21.88 -9.39 -18.33
CA GLU A 50 -21.53 -9.59 -16.91
C GLU A 50 -20.09 -9.13 -16.64
N GLN A 51 -19.16 -9.35 -17.59
CA GLN A 51 -17.79 -8.85 -17.50
C GLN A 51 -17.74 -7.34 -17.44
N LYS A 52 -18.50 -6.66 -18.29
CA LYS A 52 -18.60 -5.19 -18.24
C LYS A 52 -19.19 -4.69 -16.92
N ASP A 53 -20.26 -5.37 -16.46
CA ASP A 53 -20.91 -5.01 -15.20
C ASP A 53 -19.98 -5.27 -14.01
N TYR A 54 -19.16 -6.33 -14.05
CA TYR A 54 -18.12 -6.61 -13.04
C TYR A 54 -17.03 -5.52 -13.03
N ILE A 55 -16.50 -5.12 -14.18
CA ILE A 55 -15.50 -4.05 -14.26
C ILE A 55 -16.06 -2.75 -13.67
N ALA A 56 -17.29 -2.37 -14.03
CA ALA A 56 -17.94 -1.18 -13.48
C ALA A 56 -18.13 -1.26 -11.96
N TYR A 57 -18.48 -2.45 -11.44
CA TYR A 57 -18.59 -2.71 -10.01
C TYR A 57 -17.23 -2.54 -9.30
N ILE A 58 -16.16 -3.10 -9.85
CA ILE A 58 -14.82 -2.98 -9.28
C ILE A 58 -14.35 -1.52 -9.27
N ASP A 59 -14.55 -0.78 -10.37
CA ASP A 59 -14.19 0.64 -10.44
C ASP A 59 -14.98 1.49 -9.42
N GLU A 60 -16.25 1.18 -9.17
CA GLU A 60 -17.03 1.81 -8.13
C GLU A 60 -16.51 1.46 -6.72
N GLN A 61 -16.21 0.18 -6.49
CA GLN A 61 -15.74 -0.31 -5.18
C GLN A 61 -14.33 0.16 -4.82
N TYR A 62 -13.43 0.26 -5.80
CA TYR A 62 -12.02 0.59 -5.61
C TYR A 62 -11.62 1.86 -6.37
N ASN A 63 -12.48 2.88 -6.33
CA ASN A 63 -12.19 4.20 -6.87
C ASN A 63 -11.07 4.92 -6.08
N SER A 64 -10.56 6.01 -6.64
CA SER A 64 -9.46 6.78 -6.05
C SER A 64 -9.77 7.30 -4.64
N ASP A 65 -11.03 7.58 -4.29
CA ASP A 65 -11.43 8.04 -2.95
C ASP A 65 -11.30 6.93 -1.90
N ARG A 66 -11.81 5.72 -2.20
CA ARG A 66 -11.66 4.57 -1.31
C ARG A 66 -10.20 4.15 -1.16
N LEU A 67 -9.45 4.11 -2.28
CA LEU A 67 -8.03 3.82 -2.27
C LEU A 67 -7.25 4.83 -1.42
N THR A 68 -7.57 6.12 -1.53
CA THR A 68 -6.99 7.16 -0.67
C THR A 68 -7.22 6.85 0.81
N LYS A 69 -8.43 6.46 1.18
CA LYS A 69 -8.74 6.08 2.57
C LYS A 69 -7.92 4.87 3.04
N ILE A 70 -7.79 3.85 2.19
CA ILE A 70 -6.95 2.67 2.50
C ILE A 70 -5.50 3.11 2.73
N LEU A 71 -4.91 3.90 1.83
CA LEU A 71 -3.51 4.33 1.95
C LEU A 71 -3.28 5.29 3.13
N CYS A 72 -4.26 6.13 3.49
CA CYS A 72 -4.18 6.94 4.71
C CYS A 72 -4.11 6.05 5.97
N ASN A 73 -4.92 4.98 6.02
CA ASN A 73 -4.90 4.04 7.13
C ASN A 73 -3.59 3.23 7.16
N VAL A 74 -3.03 2.86 5.99
CA VAL A 74 -1.68 2.27 5.89
C VAL A 74 -0.64 3.22 6.49
N THR A 75 -0.70 4.50 6.11
CA THR A 75 0.21 5.53 6.62
C THR A 75 0.14 5.65 8.14
N GLU A 76 -1.07 5.63 8.72
CA GLU A 76 -1.28 5.64 10.17
C GLU A 76 -0.77 4.35 10.83
N ALA A 77 -1.06 3.17 10.25
CA ALA A 77 -0.64 1.88 10.77
C ALA A 77 0.88 1.74 10.87
N ILE A 78 1.63 2.33 9.94
CA ILE A 78 3.10 2.34 9.99
C ILE A 78 3.67 3.47 10.85
N GLY A 79 2.83 4.36 11.41
CA GLY A 79 3.26 5.47 12.25
C GLY A 79 3.79 6.69 11.49
N ALA A 80 3.40 6.85 10.23
CA ALA A 80 3.76 7.99 9.39
C ALA A 80 2.65 9.05 9.33
N HIS A 81 2.98 10.21 8.76
CA HIS A 81 2.05 11.32 8.55
C HIS A 81 1.97 11.68 7.06
N VAL A 82 0.77 11.99 6.58
CA VAL A 82 0.53 12.39 5.19
C VAL A 82 1.01 13.81 4.96
N LEU A 83 1.79 14.02 3.89
CA LEU A 83 2.22 15.34 3.42
C LEU A 83 1.44 15.83 2.22
N ASN A 84 1.19 14.95 1.25
CA ASN A 84 0.50 15.29 0.00
C ASN A 84 -0.19 14.06 -0.56
N ILE A 85 -1.31 14.26 -1.25
CA ILE A 85 -2.07 13.22 -1.94
C ILE A 85 -2.28 13.63 -3.39
N SER A 86 -2.01 12.70 -4.30
CA SER A 86 -2.36 12.79 -5.71
C SER A 86 -3.15 11.55 -6.10
N LYS A 87 -4.30 11.72 -6.74
CA LYS A 87 -5.19 10.61 -7.10
C LYS A 87 -5.83 10.82 -8.46
N GLN A 88 -6.14 9.72 -9.12
CA GLN A 88 -6.79 9.73 -10.43
C GLN A 88 -7.58 8.44 -10.64
N ASP A 89 -8.81 8.57 -11.12
CA ASP A 89 -9.57 7.49 -11.75
C ASP A 89 -9.32 7.54 -13.25
N TYR A 90 -9.13 6.37 -13.87
CA TYR A 90 -8.81 6.26 -15.29
C TYR A 90 -10.05 5.93 -16.13
N ASP A 91 -10.06 6.41 -17.36
CA ASP A 91 -11.00 5.99 -18.39
C ASP A 91 -10.25 5.07 -19.37
N PRO A 92 -10.69 3.83 -19.65
CA PRO A 92 -12.01 3.30 -19.31
C PRO A 92 -12.13 2.66 -17.92
N GLN A 93 -11.04 2.36 -17.19
CA GLN A 93 -11.08 1.63 -15.94
C GLN A 93 -9.80 1.74 -15.14
N GLY A 94 -9.91 1.49 -13.82
CA GLY A 94 -8.79 1.51 -12.88
C GLY A 94 -8.58 2.86 -12.22
N ALA A 95 -7.75 2.87 -11.17
CA ALA A 95 -7.42 4.07 -10.42
C ALA A 95 -5.99 4.05 -9.91
N SER A 96 -5.47 5.22 -9.55
CA SER A 96 -4.21 5.34 -8.84
C SER A 96 -4.27 6.38 -7.74
N VAL A 97 -3.50 6.15 -6.68
CA VAL A 97 -3.27 7.12 -5.61
C VAL A 97 -1.78 7.09 -5.24
N ASN A 98 -1.23 8.27 -5.01
CA ASN A 98 0.13 8.46 -4.52
C ASN A 98 0.07 9.38 -3.30
N ILE A 99 0.63 8.92 -2.18
CA ILE A 99 0.72 9.69 -0.94
C ILE A 99 2.19 9.87 -0.58
N LEU A 100 2.61 11.14 -0.48
CA LEU A 100 3.89 11.49 0.11
C LEU A 100 3.74 11.49 1.63
N ILE A 101 4.63 10.80 2.33
CA ILE A 101 4.56 10.62 3.78
C ILE A 101 5.84 11.06 4.49
N THR A 102 5.76 11.34 5.80
CA THR A 102 6.91 11.62 6.67
C THR A 102 6.75 10.93 8.02
N GLU A 103 7.86 10.58 8.66
CA GLU A 103 7.90 10.09 10.04
C GLU A 103 7.84 11.23 11.08
N GLU A 104 8.24 12.45 10.70
CA GLU A 104 8.25 13.59 11.59
C GLU A 104 6.90 14.32 11.55
N TYR A 105 6.34 14.61 12.72
CA TYR A 105 5.19 15.49 12.84
C TYR A 105 5.60 16.93 12.49
N LEU A 106 5.41 17.29 11.23
CA LEU A 106 5.54 18.69 10.80
C LEU A 106 4.31 19.46 11.30
N ALA A 107 4.49 20.33 12.30
CA ALA A 107 3.41 21.17 12.83
C ALA A 107 2.65 21.84 11.68
N ALA A 108 1.44 21.37 11.45
CA ALA A 108 0.34 21.85 10.62
C ALA A 108 0.68 22.95 9.59
N GLN A 109 1.35 22.63 8.50
CA GLN A 109 1.29 23.41 7.30
C GLN A 109 0.86 22.50 6.15
N ASN A 110 -0.44 22.54 5.83
CA ASN A 110 -1.08 21.89 4.70
C ASN A 110 -1.25 20.34 4.77
N ILE A 111 -1.84 19.83 5.84
CA ILE A 111 -2.36 18.45 5.85
C ILE A 111 -3.65 18.44 5.01
N ASP A 112 -3.72 17.56 4.00
CA ASP A 112 -4.96 17.34 3.23
C ASP A 112 -6.09 16.86 4.18
N PRO A 113 -7.25 17.56 4.21
CA PRO A 113 -8.34 17.23 5.14
C PRO A 113 -8.96 15.84 4.89
N SER A 114 -8.69 15.19 3.78
CA SER A 114 -9.30 13.91 3.42
C SER A 114 -8.88 12.74 4.31
N CYS A 115 -7.68 12.78 4.90
CA CYS A 115 -7.21 11.78 5.87
C CYS A 115 -7.64 12.02 7.32
N ASN A 116 -8.09 13.23 7.67
CA ASN A 116 -8.37 13.62 9.06
C ASN A 116 -9.81 13.33 9.55
N ARG A 117 -10.62 12.56 8.81
CA ARG A 117 -12.01 12.21 9.20
C ARG A 117 -12.22 10.77 9.59
N GLY A 118 -11.34 10.21 10.39
CA GLY A 118 -11.47 8.84 10.90
C GLY A 118 -11.26 8.70 12.40
N LYS A 119 -11.95 9.50 13.23
CA LYS A 119 -12.19 9.05 14.60
C LYS A 119 -13.31 8.03 14.54
N ILE A 120 -12.95 6.77 14.78
CA ILE A 120 -13.91 5.71 15.08
C ILE A 120 -14.53 6.06 16.45
N GLY A 121 -15.72 6.60 16.41
CA GLY A 121 -16.59 6.81 17.55
C GLY A 121 -18.00 6.64 17.01
N GLY A 122 -18.65 5.52 17.34
CA GLY A 122 -20.07 5.36 17.10
C GLY A 122 -20.84 6.38 17.92
N ASP A 123 -21.87 6.91 17.31
CA ASP A 123 -23.23 6.99 17.86
C ASP A 123 -24.09 7.83 16.92
N ASP A 124 -25.30 7.35 16.76
CA ASP A 124 -26.40 7.85 15.97
C ASP A 124 -26.77 9.31 16.24
N ALA A 125 -26.98 10.13 15.17
CA ALA A 125 -27.88 11.26 15.20
C ALA A 125 -28.31 11.67 13.78
N GLU A 126 -29.61 11.78 13.60
CA GLU A 126 -30.37 12.11 12.40
C GLU A 126 -30.11 13.56 11.87
N PRO A 127 -30.48 13.85 10.61
CA PRO A 127 -30.17 15.14 9.95
C PRO A 127 -31.21 16.21 10.26
N GLU A 128 -30.75 17.40 10.59
CA GLU A 128 -31.59 18.62 10.56
C GLU A 128 -31.43 19.37 9.23
N GLU A 129 -32.57 19.65 8.61
CA GLU A 129 -32.73 20.50 7.46
C GLU A 129 -32.57 22.01 7.85
N GLY A 130 -31.93 22.79 7.01
CA GLY A 130 -31.85 24.25 7.19
C GLY A 130 -31.34 24.99 5.97
N SER A 131 -32.27 25.47 5.24
CA SER A 131 -32.36 26.45 4.15
C SER A 131 -31.36 27.62 4.12
N GLY A 132 -30.94 28.02 2.88
CA GLY A 132 -31.17 29.39 2.46
C GLY A 132 -30.00 30.21 1.97
N SER A 133 -30.10 30.66 0.72
CA SER A 133 -29.69 31.99 0.16
C SER A 133 -28.20 32.18 -0.16
N GLY A 134 -27.70 32.28 -1.37
CA GLY A 134 -28.03 33.28 -2.41
C GLY A 134 -27.04 34.45 -2.34
N GLY A 135 -26.14 34.57 -3.35
CA GLY A 135 -25.30 35.76 -3.49
C GLY A 135 -24.25 35.63 -4.62
N ASN A 136 -24.69 35.96 -5.81
CA ASN A 136 -23.88 36.33 -6.98
C ASN A 136 -23.04 37.59 -6.67
N ILE A 137 -21.80 37.69 -7.22
CA ILE A 137 -21.31 38.87 -7.95
C ILE A 137 -20.01 38.58 -8.69
N SER A 138 -20.02 38.94 -9.94
CA SER A 138 -19.00 39.04 -10.99
C SER A 138 -17.95 40.13 -10.80
N GLY A 139 -16.82 40.02 -11.55
CA GLY A 139 -15.94 41.14 -11.91
C GLY A 139 -14.47 40.79 -11.96
N ASP A 140 -13.91 40.46 -12.99
CA ASP A 140 -13.21 41.03 -14.16
C ASP A 140 -11.92 41.82 -13.86
N SER A 141 -10.93 41.53 -14.71
CA SER A 141 -9.82 42.35 -15.24
C SER A 141 -8.40 42.30 -14.62
N ASP A 142 -7.53 41.72 -15.43
CA ASP A 142 -6.19 42.17 -15.90
C ASP A 142 -5.36 43.25 -15.13
N LYS A 143 -4.08 42.95 -14.86
CA LYS A 143 -2.92 43.62 -15.51
C LYS A 143 -1.57 43.20 -14.92
N ALA A 144 -0.67 42.93 -15.86
CA ALA A 144 0.79 42.75 -15.67
C ALA A 144 1.51 44.07 -15.28
N ARG A 145 2.69 43.92 -14.64
CA ARG A 145 3.98 44.65 -14.77
C ARG A 145 4.81 44.49 -13.49
N ASP A 146 5.99 43.91 -13.58
CA ASP A 146 7.32 44.39 -13.94
C ASP A 146 8.07 45.09 -12.78
N GLY A 147 9.23 44.54 -12.41
CA GLY A 147 10.43 45.24 -12.09
C GLY A 147 10.68 45.70 -10.65
N GLY A 148 11.79 45.25 -10.05
CA GLY A 148 12.37 45.97 -8.92
C GLY A 148 13.32 45.18 -8.02
N ASN A 149 14.56 45.14 -8.41
CA ASN A 149 15.70 44.74 -7.61
C ASN A 149 16.00 45.79 -6.54
N THR A 150 16.14 45.40 -5.25
CA THR A 150 16.98 46.16 -4.29
C THR A 150 17.49 45.22 -3.18
N SER A 151 18.77 45.30 -2.99
CA SER A 151 19.67 44.72 -2.02
C SER A 151 19.45 45.16 -0.57
N GLY A 152 19.76 44.27 0.37
CA GLY A 152 20.39 44.66 1.64
C GLY A 152 19.52 44.53 2.89
N GLY A 153 19.90 43.63 3.77
CA GLY A 153 19.40 43.59 5.14
C GLY A 153 19.71 42.26 5.82
N SER A 154 20.92 42.17 6.38
CA SER A 154 21.26 41.05 7.28
C SER A 154 20.45 41.14 8.56
N ASP A 155 19.50 40.26 8.73
CA ASP A 155 18.90 40.01 10.05
C ASP A 155 19.17 38.55 10.44
N LYS A 156 20.05 38.39 11.42
CA LYS A 156 20.35 37.13 12.08
C LYS A 156 19.21 36.75 13.03
N THR A 157 18.10 36.32 12.51
CA THR A 157 17.15 35.57 13.31
C THR A 157 17.62 34.11 13.32
N ARG A 158 17.92 33.62 14.49
CA ARG A 158 18.05 32.21 14.82
C ARG A 158 16.73 31.50 14.51
N GLY A 159 16.50 31.25 13.24
CA GLY A 159 15.51 30.31 12.79
C GLY A 159 16.11 28.92 12.95
N GLY A 160 15.54 28.10 13.83
CA GLY A 160 15.76 26.67 13.75
C GLY A 160 15.45 26.25 12.32
N GLY A 161 16.49 25.93 11.53
CA GLY A 161 16.30 25.40 10.21
C GLY A 161 15.49 24.14 10.35
N ALA A 162 14.22 24.19 9.95
CA ALA A 162 13.49 23.00 9.60
C ALA A 162 14.32 22.40 8.46
N HIS A 163 15.18 21.45 8.78
CA HIS A 163 15.73 20.56 7.81
C HIS A 163 14.53 19.79 7.28
N LEU A 164 13.91 20.30 6.23
CA LEU A 164 13.04 19.55 5.35
C LEU A 164 13.93 18.44 4.78
N HIS A 165 14.05 17.35 5.54
CA HIS A 165 14.35 16.09 4.94
C HIS A 165 13.23 15.91 3.90
N LEU A 166 13.57 16.01 2.64
CA LEU A 166 12.77 15.45 1.56
C LEU A 166 12.80 13.95 1.82
N ASP A 167 11.92 13.55 2.73
CA ASP A 167 11.67 12.16 3.04
C ASP A 167 11.20 11.55 1.73
N LYS A 168 11.97 10.62 1.18
CA LYS A 168 11.59 9.91 -0.05
C LYS A 168 10.51 8.89 0.22
N SER A 169 9.88 8.96 1.39
CA SER A 169 8.86 8.04 1.83
C SER A 169 7.54 8.30 1.12
N HIS A 170 6.96 7.25 0.59
CA HIS A 170 5.69 7.32 -0.13
C HIS A 170 4.90 6.02 -0.02
N VAL A 171 3.60 6.13 -0.22
CA VAL A 171 2.69 5.00 -0.40
C VAL A 171 1.93 5.21 -1.70
N THR A 172 1.96 4.21 -2.58
CA THR A 172 1.26 4.27 -3.88
C THR A 172 0.36 3.07 -4.07
N VAL A 173 -0.71 3.23 -4.84
CA VAL A 173 -1.56 2.14 -5.30
C VAL A 173 -1.95 2.35 -6.75
N HIS A 174 -1.98 1.25 -7.49
CA HIS A 174 -2.54 1.17 -8.83
C HIS A 174 -3.47 -0.03 -8.92
N THR A 175 -4.62 0.15 -9.58
CA THR A 175 -5.58 -0.93 -9.81
C THR A 175 -5.70 -1.27 -11.29
N PHE A 176 -5.86 -2.56 -11.57
CA PHE A 176 -5.90 -3.11 -12.93
C PHE A 176 -7.04 -4.14 -13.02
N PRO A 177 -8.30 -3.70 -13.14
CA PRO A 177 -9.39 -4.60 -13.47
C PRO A 177 -9.25 -5.09 -14.92
N GLU A 178 -9.40 -6.39 -15.15
CA GLU A 178 -9.20 -7.01 -16.45
C GLU A 178 -10.30 -8.04 -16.74
N SER A 179 -10.76 -8.09 -17.99
CA SER A 179 -11.63 -9.13 -18.51
C SER A 179 -11.35 -9.37 -20.00
N HIS A 180 -11.60 -10.60 -20.45
CA HIS A 180 -11.43 -10.96 -21.87
C HIS A 180 -12.66 -11.71 -22.39
N PRO A 181 -13.25 -11.32 -23.55
CA PRO A 181 -14.48 -11.93 -24.05
C PRO A 181 -14.40 -13.45 -24.29
N GLY A 182 -13.21 -13.98 -24.51
CA GLY A 182 -12.96 -15.42 -24.70
C GLY A 182 -12.73 -16.21 -23.42
N ASN A 183 -12.65 -15.56 -22.24
CA ASN A 183 -12.45 -16.17 -20.93
C ASN A 183 -13.55 -15.69 -19.97
N PRO A 184 -14.34 -16.59 -19.37
CA PRO A 184 -15.37 -16.18 -18.41
C PRO A 184 -14.79 -15.75 -17.03
N ILE A 185 -13.50 -15.78 -16.86
CA ILE A 185 -12.83 -15.32 -15.64
C ILE A 185 -12.33 -13.91 -15.88
N SER A 186 -12.66 -13.03 -14.95
CA SER A 186 -12.16 -11.67 -14.85
C SER A 186 -11.22 -11.58 -13.65
N THR A 187 -10.25 -10.67 -13.73
CA THR A 187 -9.21 -10.50 -12.72
C THR A 187 -9.17 -9.05 -12.25
N PHE A 188 -9.03 -8.85 -10.96
CA PHE A 188 -8.72 -7.56 -10.39
C PHE A 188 -7.36 -7.62 -9.71
N ARG A 189 -6.40 -6.85 -10.22
CA ARG A 189 -5.07 -6.74 -9.63
C ARG A 189 -4.91 -5.38 -8.96
N VAL A 190 -4.29 -5.39 -7.79
CA VAL A 190 -3.87 -4.17 -7.07
C VAL A 190 -2.38 -4.26 -6.82
N ASP A 191 -1.66 -3.20 -7.17
CA ASP A 191 -0.24 -3.04 -6.85
C ASP A 191 -0.09 -1.90 -5.84
N ILE A 192 0.53 -2.18 -4.69
CA ILE A 192 0.80 -1.20 -3.64
C ILE A 192 2.29 -1.20 -3.35
N ASP A 193 2.89 -0.01 -3.37
CA ASP A 193 4.28 0.18 -2.98
C ASP A 193 4.35 1.12 -1.78
N VAL A 194 5.08 0.68 -0.73
CA VAL A 194 5.37 1.48 0.46
C VAL A 194 6.88 1.62 0.59
N SER A 195 7.38 2.84 0.52
CA SER A 195 8.81 3.13 0.71
C SER A 195 9.00 4.05 1.91
N THR A 196 9.89 3.66 2.82
CA THR A 196 10.24 4.43 4.01
C THR A 196 11.74 4.56 4.16
N CYS A 197 12.22 5.62 4.83
CA CYS A 197 13.65 5.93 5.00
C CYS A 197 14.10 5.94 6.45
N GLY A 198 13.19 5.80 7.40
CA GLY A 198 13.48 6.01 8.82
C GLY A 198 13.29 4.75 9.68
N ALA A 199 12.85 4.95 10.92
CA ALA A 199 12.66 3.89 11.90
C ALA A 199 11.40 3.05 11.66
N ILE A 200 10.37 3.62 11.01
CA ILE A 200 9.10 2.93 10.75
C ILE A 200 9.26 1.76 9.78
N SER A 201 8.58 0.64 10.04
CA SER A 201 8.58 -0.52 9.17
C SER A 201 7.28 -0.61 8.36
N PRO A 202 7.36 -0.71 7.01
CA PRO A 202 6.19 -0.95 6.16
C PRO A 202 5.46 -2.25 6.48
N LEU A 203 6.14 -3.24 7.06
CA LEU A 203 5.58 -4.54 7.41
C LEU A 203 4.43 -4.45 8.42
N ASN A 204 4.40 -3.39 9.24
CA ASN A 204 3.31 -3.16 10.20
C ASN A 204 1.93 -2.94 9.55
N ALA A 205 1.87 -2.70 8.25
CA ALA A 205 0.62 -2.51 7.52
C ALA A 205 0.09 -3.79 6.86
N LEU A 206 0.81 -4.93 6.93
CA LEU A 206 0.47 -6.12 6.14
C LEU A 206 -0.92 -6.67 6.45
N ASP A 207 -1.27 -6.87 7.72
CA ASP A 207 -2.60 -7.39 8.09
C ASP A 207 -3.72 -6.47 7.64
N TYR A 208 -3.52 -5.16 7.76
CA TYR A 208 -4.48 -4.18 7.29
C TYR A 208 -4.62 -4.21 5.76
N LEU A 209 -3.51 -4.31 5.02
CA LEU A 209 -3.51 -4.41 3.56
C LEU A 209 -4.22 -5.68 3.09
N ILE A 210 -3.90 -6.84 3.67
CA ILE A 210 -4.53 -8.12 3.34
C ILE A 210 -6.04 -8.06 3.63
N GLY A 211 -6.43 -7.45 4.77
CA GLY A 211 -7.83 -7.31 5.15
C GLY A 211 -8.63 -6.26 4.37
N SER A 212 -7.96 -5.37 3.63
CA SER A 212 -8.61 -4.28 2.88
C SER A 212 -9.13 -4.70 1.50
N PHE A 213 -8.65 -5.85 1.00
CA PHE A 213 -8.98 -6.39 -0.30
C PHE A 213 -9.44 -7.84 -0.17
N ASP A 214 -10.33 -8.27 -1.06
CA ASP A 214 -10.64 -9.69 -1.22
C ASP A 214 -9.55 -10.32 -2.09
N SER A 215 -8.67 -11.11 -1.48
CA SER A 215 -7.42 -11.53 -2.11
C SER A 215 -7.34 -13.04 -2.26
N ASP A 216 -7.25 -13.53 -3.49
CA ASP A 216 -7.02 -14.95 -3.79
C ASP A 216 -5.54 -15.30 -3.84
N ILE A 217 -4.77 -14.38 -4.41
CA ILE A 217 -3.32 -14.52 -4.54
C ILE A 217 -2.68 -13.24 -4.04
N ILE A 218 -1.64 -13.39 -3.21
CA ILE A 218 -0.88 -12.28 -2.67
C ILE A 218 0.59 -12.53 -2.97
N THR A 219 1.28 -11.51 -3.48
CA THR A 219 2.74 -11.51 -3.65
C THR A 219 3.31 -10.33 -2.90
N ILE A 220 4.26 -10.58 -2.01
CA ILE A 220 4.87 -9.57 -1.16
C ILE A 220 6.37 -9.60 -1.39
N ASP A 221 6.94 -8.46 -1.77
CA ASP A 221 8.37 -8.23 -1.88
C ASP A 221 8.79 -7.20 -0.85
N TYR A 222 9.75 -7.54 0.00
CA TYR A 222 10.33 -6.61 0.96
C TYR A 222 11.83 -6.55 0.82
N ARG A 223 12.35 -5.33 0.75
CA ARG A 223 13.78 -5.12 0.57
C ARG A 223 14.28 -4.00 1.47
N VAL A 224 15.38 -4.29 2.20
CA VAL A 224 16.09 -3.32 3.04
C VAL A 224 17.44 -3.00 2.44
N ARG A 225 17.79 -1.71 2.37
CA ARG A 225 19.05 -1.20 1.84
C ARG A 225 19.62 -0.12 2.73
N GLY A 226 20.95 -0.15 2.90
CA GLY A 226 21.65 0.89 3.61
C GLY A 226 21.57 0.77 5.14
N PHE A 227 21.80 1.86 5.82
CA PHE A 227 21.80 1.95 7.28
C PHE A 227 21.46 3.39 7.69
N THR A 228 21.09 3.57 8.95
CA THR A 228 20.98 4.89 9.56
C THR A 228 22.07 5.10 10.60
N ARG A 229 22.21 6.34 11.11
CA ARG A 229 23.13 6.68 12.21
C ARG A 229 22.39 7.48 13.27
N ASP A 230 22.80 7.30 14.51
CA ASP A 230 22.39 8.20 15.58
C ASP A 230 23.20 9.51 15.59
N VAL A 231 22.91 10.38 16.55
CA VAL A 231 23.60 11.66 16.74
C VAL A 231 25.08 11.50 17.12
N GLU A 232 25.51 10.32 17.57
CA GLU A 232 26.86 9.96 17.93
C GLU A 232 27.64 9.34 16.76
N GLY A 233 26.96 9.09 15.63
CA GLY A 233 27.53 8.52 14.41
C GLY A 233 27.54 6.99 14.38
N ILE A 234 26.94 6.32 15.36
CA ILE A 234 26.84 4.86 15.40
C ILE A 234 25.84 4.40 14.32
N LYS A 235 26.21 3.34 13.60
CA LYS A 235 25.36 2.75 12.55
C LYS A 235 24.29 1.83 13.15
N PHE A 236 23.08 1.93 12.61
CA PHE A 236 21.97 1.04 12.88
C PHE A 236 21.48 0.40 11.60
N TYR A 237 21.32 -0.91 11.64
CA TYR A 237 20.83 -1.76 10.54
C TYR A 237 19.41 -2.21 10.85
N ILE A 238 18.45 -1.27 10.76
CA ILE A 238 17.04 -1.50 11.06
C ILE A 238 16.47 -2.50 10.03
N ASP A 239 15.68 -3.47 10.49
CA ASP A 239 15.03 -4.53 9.69
C ASP A 239 16.04 -5.43 8.91
N HIS A 240 17.29 -5.56 9.36
CA HIS A 240 18.28 -6.47 8.77
C HIS A 240 18.27 -7.89 9.35
N ASP A 241 17.54 -8.11 10.44
CA ASP A 241 17.41 -9.37 11.19
C ASP A 241 16.12 -10.14 10.90
N ILE A 242 15.34 -9.66 9.91
CA ILE A 242 14.11 -10.32 9.47
C ILE A 242 14.42 -11.70 8.89
N THR A 243 13.63 -12.70 9.29
CA THR A 243 13.73 -14.08 8.81
C THR A 243 12.65 -14.43 7.80
N SER A 244 11.44 -13.94 8.00
CA SER A 244 10.30 -14.15 7.11
C SER A 244 9.34 -12.97 7.16
N ILE A 245 8.71 -12.65 6.03
CA ILE A 245 7.58 -11.70 5.98
C ILE A 245 6.38 -12.28 6.74
N GLN A 246 6.22 -13.61 6.76
CA GLN A 246 5.11 -14.28 7.43
C GLN A 246 5.09 -14.01 8.94
N ASP A 247 6.23 -13.68 9.55
CA ASP A 247 6.33 -13.31 10.98
C ASP A 247 5.55 -12.01 11.31
N TYR A 248 5.14 -11.24 10.29
CA TYR A 248 4.39 -9.98 10.39
C TYR A 248 2.92 -10.12 9.95
N ILE A 249 2.46 -11.34 9.70
CA ILE A 249 1.08 -11.64 9.28
C ILE A 249 0.42 -12.47 10.39
N ASP A 250 -0.83 -12.14 10.74
CA ASP A 250 -1.54 -12.85 11.80
C ASP A 250 -1.81 -14.32 11.44
N ASP A 251 -1.83 -15.20 12.45
CA ASP A 251 -2.05 -16.64 12.28
C ASP A 251 -3.39 -16.95 11.60
N LYS A 252 -4.42 -16.16 11.85
CA LYS A 252 -5.75 -16.35 11.28
C LYS A 252 -5.71 -16.12 9.78
N THR A 253 -4.99 -15.13 9.33
CA THR A 253 -4.74 -14.86 7.90
C THR A 253 -3.92 -16.01 7.30
N LEU A 254 -2.79 -16.39 7.91
CA LEU A 254 -1.93 -17.46 7.41
C LEU A 254 -2.65 -18.82 7.30
N THR A 255 -3.61 -19.11 8.18
CA THR A 255 -4.37 -20.37 8.08
C THR A 255 -5.23 -20.47 6.81
N ARG A 256 -5.61 -19.35 6.19
CA ARG A 256 -6.42 -19.30 4.96
C ARG A 256 -5.61 -19.54 3.69
N TYR A 257 -4.29 -19.36 3.74
CA TYR A 257 -3.43 -19.39 2.57
C TYR A 257 -2.37 -20.49 2.66
N ASP A 258 -1.95 -20.99 1.49
CA ASP A 258 -0.68 -21.69 1.31
C ASP A 258 0.38 -20.64 1.03
N ALA A 259 1.33 -20.46 1.95
CA ALA A 259 2.38 -19.45 1.87
C ALA A 259 3.75 -20.07 1.58
N ILE A 260 4.53 -19.41 0.69
CA ILE A 260 5.87 -19.83 0.30
C ILE A 260 6.82 -18.66 0.36
N ASP A 261 7.95 -18.80 1.06
CA ASP A 261 9.03 -17.82 1.10
C ASP A 261 10.16 -18.19 0.14
N VAL A 262 10.68 -17.17 -0.54
CA VAL A 262 11.90 -17.23 -1.34
C VAL A 262 12.80 -16.06 -0.95
N ASN A 263 13.67 -16.26 0.06
CA ASN A 263 14.44 -15.18 0.67
C ASN A 263 15.91 -15.20 0.25
N VAL A 264 16.50 -14.03 0.03
CA VAL A 264 17.94 -13.84 -0.22
C VAL A 264 18.51 -13.01 0.93
N TYR A 265 18.81 -13.66 2.04
CA TYR A 265 19.23 -13.04 3.30
C TYR A 265 20.46 -12.13 3.15
N GLN A 266 21.46 -12.54 2.34
CA GLN A 266 22.70 -11.77 2.12
C GLN A 266 22.43 -10.40 1.44
N SER A 267 21.27 -10.27 0.82
CA SER A 267 20.86 -9.04 0.11
C SER A 267 19.69 -8.33 0.76
N ASN A 268 19.21 -8.83 1.91
CA ASN A 268 18.01 -8.35 2.60
C ASN A 268 16.82 -8.21 1.63
N ILE A 269 16.59 -9.27 0.85
CA ILE A 269 15.46 -9.42 -0.07
C ILE A 269 14.61 -10.58 0.43
N PHE A 270 13.36 -10.27 0.69
CA PHE A 270 12.35 -11.21 1.19
C PHE A 270 11.20 -11.23 0.20
N HIS A 271 10.78 -12.42 -0.19
CA HIS A 271 9.69 -12.63 -1.13
C HIS A 271 8.75 -13.70 -0.58
N THR A 272 7.49 -13.36 -0.43
CA THR A 272 6.44 -14.28 0.04
C THR A 272 5.31 -14.30 -0.98
N LYS A 273 4.88 -15.50 -1.38
CA LYS A 273 3.68 -15.72 -2.18
C LYS A 273 2.66 -16.50 -1.38
N MET A 274 1.41 -16.09 -1.47
CA MET A 274 0.30 -16.72 -0.76
C MET A 274 -0.83 -17.03 -1.74
N LEU A 275 -1.41 -18.23 -1.64
CA LEU A 275 -2.52 -18.69 -2.46
C LEU A 275 -3.66 -19.16 -1.56
N ILE A 276 -4.89 -18.70 -1.79
CA ILE A 276 -6.05 -19.13 -1.03
C ILE A 276 -6.26 -20.65 -1.11
N LYS A 277 -6.47 -21.32 0.02
CA LYS A 277 -6.61 -22.77 0.09
C LYS A 277 -7.94 -23.24 -0.44
N GLU A 278 -9.01 -22.58 -0.02
CA GLU A 278 -10.39 -23.02 -0.28
C GLU A 278 -11.10 -22.04 -1.21
N ILE A 279 -11.84 -22.58 -2.16
CA ILE A 279 -12.69 -21.83 -3.07
C ILE A 279 -14.15 -22.06 -2.67
N GLU A 280 -14.74 -21.08 -2.01
CA GLU A 280 -16.18 -21.04 -1.78
C GLU A 280 -16.87 -20.46 -3.00
N LEU A 281 -17.31 -21.31 -3.93
CA LEU A 281 -17.76 -20.93 -5.27
C LEU A 281 -18.77 -19.74 -5.28
N GLN A 282 -19.61 -19.61 -4.26
CA GLN A 282 -20.58 -18.50 -4.18
C GLN A 282 -19.90 -17.12 -4.19
N ASN A 283 -18.71 -16.99 -3.61
CA ASN A 283 -17.96 -15.73 -3.52
C ASN A 283 -17.34 -15.32 -4.87
N TYR A 284 -17.24 -16.25 -5.81
CA TYR A 284 -16.60 -16.04 -7.12
C TYR A 284 -17.61 -15.85 -8.26
N LEU A 285 -18.91 -15.96 -7.99
CA LEU A 285 -19.94 -15.85 -9.02
C LEU A 285 -20.51 -14.43 -9.07
N PHE A 286 -20.22 -13.71 -10.13
CA PHE A 286 -20.77 -12.37 -10.29
C PHE A 286 -22.26 -12.44 -10.68
N ASN A 287 -23.11 -11.84 -9.82
CA ASN A 287 -24.57 -11.76 -10.00
C ASN A 287 -25.28 -13.12 -10.23
N ARG A 288 -24.74 -14.21 -9.69
CA ARG A 288 -25.32 -15.55 -9.82
C ARG A 288 -25.40 -16.26 -8.47
N ASP A 289 -26.44 -17.06 -8.31
CA ASP A 289 -26.56 -17.97 -7.16
C ASP A 289 -25.98 -19.34 -7.51
N VAL A 290 -25.11 -19.85 -6.63
CA VAL A 290 -24.51 -21.18 -6.78
C VAL A 290 -25.58 -22.29 -6.85
N TYR A 291 -26.70 -22.09 -6.18
CA TYR A 291 -27.81 -23.09 -6.13
C TYR A 291 -28.54 -23.20 -7.47
N GLU A 292 -28.48 -22.19 -8.33
CA GLU A 292 -29.07 -22.23 -9.68
C GLU A 292 -28.23 -23.02 -10.68
N LEU A 293 -26.95 -23.30 -10.34
CA LEU A 293 -26.01 -23.98 -11.23
C LEU A 293 -26.10 -25.51 -11.06
N PRO A 294 -26.15 -26.27 -12.18
CA PRO A 294 -26.04 -27.73 -12.13
C PRO A 294 -24.71 -28.17 -11.48
N PRO A 295 -24.69 -29.32 -10.77
CA PRO A 295 -23.48 -29.80 -10.10
C PRO A 295 -22.24 -29.90 -11.01
N LYS A 296 -22.44 -30.34 -12.26
CA LYS A 296 -21.36 -30.43 -13.26
C LYS A 296 -20.78 -29.05 -13.63
N GLU A 297 -21.65 -28.04 -13.74
CA GLU A 297 -21.23 -26.66 -14.04
C GLU A 297 -20.46 -26.07 -12.87
N ARG A 298 -20.92 -26.27 -11.63
CA ARG A 298 -20.17 -25.86 -10.42
C ARG A 298 -18.76 -26.42 -10.41
N LEU A 299 -18.61 -27.74 -10.65
CA LEU A 299 -17.31 -28.40 -10.68
C LEU A 299 -16.39 -27.82 -11.78
N ASN A 300 -16.94 -27.56 -12.98
CA ASN A 300 -16.18 -26.97 -14.08
C ASN A 300 -15.71 -25.56 -13.75
N ILE A 301 -16.58 -24.71 -13.18
CA ILE A 301 -16.23 -23.34 -12.80
C ILE A 301 -15.15 -23.35 -11.72
N THR A 302 -15.32 -24.15 -10.64
CA THR A 302 -14.31 -24.30 -9.58
C THR A 302 -12.98 -24.75 -10.15
N GLY A 303 -12.97 -25.71 -11.09
CA GLY A 303 -11.76 -26.16 -11.76
C GLY A 303 -11.09 -25.05 -12.60
N SER A 304 -11.87 -24.20 -13.27
CA SER A 304 -11.36 -23.09 -14.05
C SER A 304 -10.79 -21.99 -13.17
N LEU A 305 -11.46 -21.64 -12.08
CA LEU A 305 -10.97 -20.67 -11.07
C LEU A 305 -9.64 -21.15 -10.47
N ARG A 306 -9.59 -22.43 -10.02
CA ARG A 306 -8.36 -22.98 -9.45
C ARG A 306 -7.22 -23.00 -10.46
N LYS A 307 -7.49 -23.30 -11.73
CA LYS A 307 -6.48 -23.26 -12.80
C LYS A 307 -5.95 -21.84 -12.96
N GLU A 308 -6.82 -20.84 -13.08
CA GLU A 308 -6.43 -19.44 -13.23
C GLU A 308 -5.56 -18.97 -12.05
N MET A 309 -5.98 -19.27 -10.81
CA MET A 309 -5.20 -18.97 -9.61
C MET A 309 -3.81 -19.59 -9.64
N ILE A 310 -3.68 -20.86 -10.05
CA ILE A 310 -2.38 -21.56 -10.12
C ILE A 310 -1.51 -20.92 -11.23
N GLU A 311 -2.08 -20.56 -12.37
CA GLU A 311 -1.36 -19.92 -13.48
C GLU A 311 -0.80 -18.56 -13.05
N ILE A 312 -1.59 -17.73 -12.38
CA ILE A 312 -1.15 -16.43 -11.84
C ILE A 312 -0.09 -16.66 -10.73
N PHE A 313 -0.35 -17.56 -9.79
CA PHE A 313 0.57 -17.85 -8.69
C PHE A 313 1.92 -18.39 -9.17
N SER A 314 1.93 -19.25 -10.17
CA SER A 314 3.17 -19.85 -10.71
C SER A 314 3.85 -18.96 -11.77
N GLY A 315 3.14 -17.98 -12.33
CA GLY A 315 3.61 -17.18 -13.47
C GLY A 315 3.78 -18.01 -14.76
N ALA A 316 3.02 -19.11 -14.90
CA ALA A 316 3.13 -20.02 -16.02
C ALA A 316 1.78 -20.67 -16.36
N ASN A 317 1.48 -20.80 -17.65
CA ASN A 317 0.27 -21.50 -18.10
C ASN A 317 0.31 -22.99 -17.75
N VAL A 318 -0.79 -23.50 -17.23
CA VAL A 318 -0.97 -24.94 -17.01
C VAL A 318 -1.51 -25.54 -18.31
N TYR A 319 -0.63 -26.15 -19.07
CA TYR A 319 -1.00 -26.91 -20.28
C TYR A 319 -1.72 -28.20 -19.87
N LYS A 320 -2.78 -28.51 -20.61
CA LYS A 320 -3.52 -29.79 -20.46
C LYS A 320 -2.71 -30.95 -20.97
#